data_c5dd0fd706339c45efbaf6ca180ae0b9
#
_entry.id   c5dd0fd706339c45efbaf6ca180ae0b9
#
_cell.length_a   1.000
_cell.length_b   1.000
_cell.length_c   1.000
_cell.angle_alpha   90.00
_cell.angle_beta   90.00
_cell.angle_gamma   90.00
#
_symmetry.space_group_name_H-M   'P 1'
#
loop_
_entity.id
_entity.type
_entity.pdbx_description
1 polymer ?
#
loop_
_entity_poly.entity_id
_entity_poly.type
_entity_poly.pdbx_seq_one_letter_code
_entity_poly.pdbx_strand_id
1 'polypeptide(L)'
;MSNNTIALDMGSSFTSIYQVGQHVVLFEPSLIAFQSDDLSKVKAVGLEAKKLLGRTTDSTELVAPVFDSNITDERSASKMLESFLNKITVRKFSARPSVVMSVPCGVTEKGLRAYERVLKDAGVSDYAFIESPVLTAIGLNVSMTNASPAFIVDIGGGTTEIAAVSLDGIICGVTVNIGGLTLDSMLMTHLKEKFQLKIGSLTAENIMHGVCSLIEGDTTSMVVHGQSMATGRPDSILLSARDVLEPLKIFFDKIFQVTSMVLAKLPAEVSADIRRNGVYFSGGLSKIEGLEEYFRQTMGMRANIFADAQVATVLGGGVVAENKQLLKKLRINKI
;
A
#
# COMPACT_ATOMS: atom_id res chain seq x y z
N MET A 1 4.71 -27.37 9.87
CA MET A 1 5.56 -26.30 9.32
C MET A 1 6.23 -25.61 10.49
N SER A 2 7.45 -25.14 10.34
CA SER A 2 8.12 -24.43 11.46
C SER A 2 7.32 -23.14 11.74
N ASN A 3 7.06 -22.84 13.02
CA ASN A 3 6.45 -21.59 13.47
C ASN A 3 7.31 -20.34 13.13
N ASN A 4 8.27 -20.46 12.22
CA ASN A 4 9.25 -19.46 11.84
C ASN A 4 9.09 -19.04 10.36
N THR A 5 7.85 -19.07 9.84
CA THR A 5 7.56 -18.58 8.49
C THR A 5 6.67 -17.33 8.60
N ILE A 6 7.01 -16.31 7.84
CA ILE A 6 6.25 -15.05 7.78
C ILE A 6 5.87 -14.72 6.33
N ALA A 7 4.80 -13.96 6.16
CA ALA A 7 4.58 -13.17 4.96
C ALA A 7 4.96 -11.72 5.24
N LEU A 8 5.55 -11.08 4.25
CA LEU A 8 6.03 -9.69 4.30
C LEU A 8 5.48 -8.91 3.13
N ASP A 9 4.82 -7.81 3.42
CA ASP A 9 4.46 -6.77 2.44
C ASP A 9 5.14 -5.47 2.84
N MET A 10 6.06 -4.98 2.01
CA MET A 10 6.86 -3.78 2.28
C MET A 10 6.47 -2.70 1.27
N GLY A 11 5.39 -1.98 1.57
CA GLY A 11 4.86 -0.90 0.74
C GLY A 11 5.46 0.47 1.03
N SER A 12 5.12 1.46 0.19
CA SER A 12 5.63 2.83 0.31
C SER A 12 5.17 3.56 1.58
N SER A 13 3.96 3.27 2.07
CA SER A 13 3.44 3.91 3.30
C SER A 13 3.51 3.01 4.52
N PHE A 14 3.25 1.72 4.35
CA PHE A 14 3.22 0.75 5.45
C PHE A 14 3.97 -0.52 5.09
N THR A 15 4.62 -1.09 6.10
CA THR A 15 5.14 -2.46 6.08
C THR A 15 4.26 -3.31 6.96
N SER A 16 3.80 -4.46 6.45
CA SER A 16 3.01 -5.42 7.20
C SER A 16 3.67 -6.80 7.23
N ILE A 17 3.56 -7.48 8.37
CA ILE A 17 4.07 -8.83 8.56
C ILE A 17 2.96 -9.71 9.14
N TYR A 18 2.72 -10.82 8.46
CA TYR A 18 1.91 -11.92 8.96
C TYR A 18 2.84 -13.04 9.44
N GLN A 19 2.59 -13.57 10.61
CA GLN A 19 3.32 -14.74 11.12
C GLN A 19 2.42 -15.96 11.12
N VAL A 20 2.89 -17.05 10.54
CA VAL A 20 2.15 -18.32 10.51
C VAL A 20 1.74 -18.73 11.91
N GLY A 21 0.43 -18.93 12.12
CA GLY A 21 -0.17 -19.27 13.40
C GLY A 21 -0.43 -18.09 14.35
N GLN A 22 -0.14 -16.82 13.96
CA GLN A 22 -0.37 -15.63 14.80
C GLN A 22 -1.08 -14.48 14.08
N HIS A 23 -1.39 -14.61 12.77
CA HIS A 23 -1.98 -13.58 11.93
C HIS A 23 -1.05 -12.38 11.68
N VAL A 24 -1.61 -11.16 11.49
CA VAL A 24 -0.84 -9.93 11.28
C VAL A 24 -0.23 -9.50 12.62
N VAL A 25 1.09 -9.58 12.71
CA VAL A 25 1.86 -9.27 13.93
C VAL A 25 2.53 -7.90 13.87
N LEU A 26 2.63 -7.30 12.68
CA LEU A 26 3.16 -5.95 12.48
C LEU A 26 2.41 -5.25 11.36
N PHE A 27 2.01 -4.01 11.61
CA PHE A 27 1.49 -3.06 10.63
C PHE A 27 1.97 -1.67 11.03
N GLU A 28 3.09 -1.24 10.45
CA GLU A 28 3.74 0.01 10.82
C GLU A 28 4.16 0.83 9.58
N PRO A 29 4.27 2.16 9.71
CA PRO A 29 4.78 3.01 8.64
C PRO A 29 6.14 2.55 8.12
N SER A 30 6.35 2.59 6.80
CA SER A 30 7.62 2.29 6.14
C SER A 30 8.58 3.47 6.28
N LEU A 31 8.94 3.80 7.52
CA LEU A 31 9.78 4.94 7.89
C LEU A 31 10.90 4.50 8.84
N ILE A 32 12.08 5.07 8.63
CA ILE A 32 13.23 4.90 9.51
C ILE A 32 13.89 6.26 9.78
N ALA A 33 14.32 6.50 11.01
CA ALA A 33 15.05 7.68 11.41
C ALA A 33 16.45 7.30 11.86
N PHE A 34 17.44 8.02 11.37
CA PHE A 34 18.84 7.90 11.73
C PHE A 34 19.32 9.11 12.50
N GLN A 35 20.44 8.95 13.18
CA GLN A 35 21.20 10.06 13.73
C GLN A 35 21.98 10.71 12.57
N SER A 36 21.84 12.02 12.34
CA SER A 36 22.38 12.70 11.15
C SER A 36 23.91 12.66 11.03
N ASP A 37 24.62 12.58 12.16
CA ASP A 37 26.08 12.47 12.20
C ASP A 37 26.57 11.02 12.04
N ASP A 38 25.68 10.03 12.15
CA ASP A 38 26.01 8.61 12.01
C ASP A 38 24.81 7.81 11.49
N LEU A 39 24.69 7.70 10.17
CA LEU A 39 23.64 6.92 9.51
C LEU A 39 23.71 5.40 9.80
N SER A 40 24.68 4.93 10.56
CA SER A 40 24.66 3.55 11.06
C SER A 40 23.78 3.38 12.30
N LYS A 41 23.47 4.46 13.01
CA LYS A 41 22.68 4.46 14.23
C LYS A 41 21.21 4.74 13.94
N VAL A 42 20.40 3.69 14.02
CA VAL A 42 18.95 3.78 13.94
C VAL A 42 18.41 4.41 15.21
N LYS A 43 17.68 5.50 15.08
CA LYS A 43 17.04 6.24 16.17
C LYS A 43 15.60 5.77 16.40
N ALA A 44 14.85 5.53 15.33
CA ALA A 44 13.46 5.08 15.39
C ALA A 44 13.04 4.38 14.09
N VAL A 45 12.04 3.52 14.16
CA VAL A 45 11.41 2.87 12.99
C VAL A 45 9.90 2.83 13.14
N GLY A 46 9.19 2.84 12.02
CA GLY A 46 7.73 2.67 11.98
C GLY A 46 7.00 3.81 12.68
N LEU A 47 6.11 3.48 13.58
CA LEU A 47 5.29 4.45 14.34
C LEU A 47 6.15 5.46 15.10
N GLU A 48 7.25 5.03 15.68
CA GLU A 48 8.15 5.94 16.42
C GLU A 48 8.87 6.91 15.46
N ALA A 49 9.25 6.46 14.27
CA ALA A 49 9.80 7.34 13.25
C ALA A 49 8.74 8.32 12.71
N LYS A 50 7.51 7.89 12.55
CA LYS A 50 6.40 8.75 12.09
C LYS A 50 6.13 9.92 13.06
N LYS A 51 6.32 9.74 14.37
CA LYS A 51 6.17 10.82 15.37
C LYS A 51 7.16 11.97 15.17
N LEU A 52 8.27 11.70 14.48
CA LEU A 52 9.31 12.70 14.18
C LEU A 52 9.01 13.49 12.90
N LEU A 53 8.03 13.06 12.08
CA LEU A 53 7.71 13.73 10.82
C LEU A 53 7.27 15.19 11.08
N GLY A 54 7.90 16.13 10.37
CA GLY A 54 7.64 17.57 10.56
C GLY A 54 8.20 18.17 11.87
N ARG A 55 8.93 17.36 12.67
CA ARG A 55 9.52 17.76 13.96
C ARG A 55 10.99 17.38 14.07
N THR A 56 11.61 17.01 12.95
CA THR A 56 13.03 16.64 12.91
C THR A 56 13.90 17.86 13.23
N THR A 57 14.90 17.64 14.06
CA THR A 57 16.01 18.58 14.26
C THR A 57 17.16 18.25 13.31
N ASP A 58 18.14 19.12 13.18
CA ASP A 58 19.34 18.90 12.33
C ASP A 58 20.09 17.58 12.68
N SER A 59 19.84 17.04 13.87
CA SER A 59 20.43 15.78 14.35
C SER A 59 19.66 14.51 13.93
N THR A 60 18.61 14.61 13.12
CA THR A 60 17.75 13.46 12.76
C THR A 60 17.43 13.47 11.28
N GLU A 61 17.83 12.41 10.58
CA GLU A 61 17.44 12.14 9.19
C GLU A 61 16.32 11.12 9.16
N LEU A 62 15.20 11.47 8.52
CA LEU A 62 14.03 10.61 8.35
C LEU A 62 13.95 10.14 6.90
N VAL A 63 13.90 8.82 6.70
CA VAL A 63 13.94 8.18 5.38
C VAL A 63 12.71 7.29 5.19
N ALA A 64 12.06 7.42 4.01
CA ALA A 64 11.10 6.46 3.49
C ALA A 64 11.81 5.62 2.40
N PRO A 65 12.28 4.41 2.71
CA PRO A 65 13.18 3.68 1.82
C PRO A 65 12.48 2.97 0.66
N VAL A 66 11.15 2.95 0.68
CA VAL A 66 10.31 2.40 -0.40
C VAL A 66 9.48 3.53 -0.98
N PHE A 67 9.60 3.77 -2.27
CA PHE A 67 8.83 4.78 -2.98
C PHE A 67 8.36 4.25 -4.34
N ASP A 68 7.08 4.48 -4.68
CA ASP A 68 6.48 4.02 -5.93
C ASP A 68 6.75 2.53 -6.22
N SER A 69 6.56 1.69 -5.19
CA SER A 69 6.82 0.25 -5.23
C SER A 69 8.26 -0.14 -5.61
N ASN A 70 9.22 0.76 -5.45
CA ASN A 70 10.64 0.50 -5.62
C ASN A 70 11.41 0.71 -4.33
N ILE A 71 12.44 -0.10 -4.13
CA ILE A 71 13.43 0.17 -3.09
C ILE A 71 14.32 1.31 -3.59
N THR A 72 14.22 2.46 -2.97
CA THR A 72 15.00 3.66 -3.33
C THR A 72 16.27 3.80 -2.51
N ASP A 73 16.28 3.22 -1.31
CA ASP A 73 17.43 3.14 -0.42
C ASP A 73 17.51 1.75 0.22
N GLU A 74 18.35 0.88 -0.37
CA GLU A 74 18.50 -0.51 0.05
C GLU A 74 19.04 -0.62 1.48
N ARG A 75 19.97 0.26 1.88
CA ARG A 75 20.53 0.27 3.22
C ARG A 75 19.48 0.59 4.27
N SER A 76 18.73 1.66 4.06
CA SER A 76 17.66 2.07 4.96
C SER A 76 16.53 1.04 5.01
N ALA A 77 16.16 0.44 3.87
CA ALA A 77 15.17 -0.63 3.79
C ALA A 77 15.61 -1.87 4.59
N SER A 78 16.87 -2.28 4.45
CA SER A 78 17.44 -3.42 5.18
C SER A 78 17.44 -3.19 6.69
N LYS A 79 17.85 -2.00 7.14
CA LYS A 79 17.87 -1.62 8.55
C LYS A 79 16.47 -1.50 9.15
N MET A 80 15.51 -0.98 8.37
CA MET A 80 14.11 -0.93 8.76
C MET A 80 13.55 -2.36 8.92
N LEU A 81 13.77 -3.22 7.93
CA LEU A 81 13.32 -4.61 7.99
C LEU A 81 13.98 -5.39 9.14
N GLU A 82 15.29 -5.25 9.34
CA GLU A 82 15.99 -5.84 10.48
C GLU A 82 15.34 -5.44 11.82
N SER A 83 15.02 -4.14 11.96
CA SER A 83 14.36 -3.61 13.15
C SER A 83 12.96 -4.17 13.36
N PHE A 84 12.17 -4.31 12.28
CA PHE A 84 10.84 -4.91 12.35
C PHE A 84 10.90 -6.42 12.67
N LEU A 85 11.82 -7.15 12.06
CA LEU A 85 12.04 -8.56 12.40
C LEU A 85 12.44 -8.75 13.87
N ASN A 86 13.24 -7.83 14.41
CA ASN A 86 13.62 -7.87 15.83
C ASN A 86 12.43 -7.55 16.76
N LYS A 87 11.48 -6.67 16.34
CA LYS A 87 10.25 -6.39 17.11
C LYS A 87 9.35 -7.61 17.26
N ILE A 88 9.18 -8.39 16.19
CA ILE A 88 8.29 -9.55 16.20
C ILE A 88 8.94 -10.81 16.82
N THR A 89 10.27 -10.81 16.96
CA THR A 89 11.04 -11.96 17.47
C THR A 89 11.14 -11.89 19.00
N VAL A 90 10.02 -11.96 19.72
CA VAL A 90 9.96 -11.75 21.18
C VAL A 90 10.66 -12.87 21.98
N ARG A 91 11.07 -13.98 21.41
CA ARG A 91 11.95 -14.96 22.09
C ARG A 91 12.70 -15.87 21.10
N LYS A 92 14.03 -15.80 21.11
CA LYS A 92 15.01 -16.87 20.81
C LYS A 92 14.77 -17.67 19.53
N PHE A 93 14.57 -17.04 18.38
CA PHE A 93 14.88 -17.74 17.16
C PHE A 93 16.39 -17.68 16.95
N SER A 94 17.04 -18.81 17.03
CA SER A 94 18.45 -18.96 16.63
C SER A 94 18.65 -18.77 15.12
N ALA A 95 17.56 -18.70 14.33
CA ALA A 95 17.56 -18.50 12.88
C ALA A 95 16.51 -17.46 12.47
N ARG A 96 16.81 -16.68 11.42
CA ARG A 96 15.85 -15.77 10.76
C ARG A 96 14.70 -16.56 10.13
N PRO A 97 13.50 -15.98 10.01
CA PRO A 97 12.35 -16.67 9.42
C PRO A 97 12.51 -16.92 7.92
N SER A 98 11.80 -17.93 7.42
CA SER A 98 11.50 -18.05 5.99
C SER A 98 10.46 -16.99 5.61
N VAL A 99 10.64 -16.31 4.48
CA VAL A 99 9.83 -15.15 4.09
C VAL A 99 9.11 -15.40 2.77
N VAL A 100 7.78 -15.25 2.75
CA VAL A 100 7.00 -15.05 1.54
C VAL A 100 6.78 -13.55 1.39
N MET A 101 7.41 -12.95 0.38
CA MET A 101 7.39 -11.50 0.18
C MET A 101 6.56 -11.11 -1.04
N SER A 102 5.66 -10.15 -0.85
CA SER A 102 4.96 -9.48 -1.95
C SER A 102 5.92 -8.62 -2.76
N VAL A 103 5.74 -8.62 -4.06
CA VAL A 103 6.43 -7.72 -4.99
C VAL A 103 5.43 -7.14 -5.99
N PRO A 104 5.68 -5.93 -6.53
CA PRO A 104 4.75 -5.28 -7.44
C PRO A 104 4.47 -6.10 -8.69
N CYS A 105 3.25 -5.93 -9.24
CA CYS A 105 2.87 -6.46 -10.54
C CYS A 105 3.85 -5.98 -11.62
N GLY A 106 4.43 -6.92 -12.36
CA GLY A 106 5.38 -6.62 -13.40
C GLY A 106 6.73 -6.09 -12.91
N VAL A 107 7.12 -6.44 -11.67
CA VAL A 107 8.41 -6.07 -11.11
C VAL A 107 9.57 -6.46 -12.04
N THR A 108 10.49 -5.54 -12.26
CA THR A 108 11.67 -5.79 -13.11
C THR A 108 12.69 -6.70 -12.40
N GLU A 109 13.56 -7.35 -13.19
CA GLU A 109 14.68 -8.13 -12.63
C GLU A 109 15.55 -7.29 -11.69
N LYS A 110 15.83 -6.04 -12.04
CA LYS A 110 16.56 -5.09 -11.19
C LYS A 110 15.81 -4.85 -9.86
N GLY A 111 14.50 -4.68 -9.92
CA GLY A 111 13.64 -4.53 -8.73
C GLY A 111 13.70 -5.77 -7.84
N LEU A 112 13.54 -6.97 -8.41
CA LEU A 112 13.65 -8.23 -7.65
C LEU A 112 15.00 -8.36 -6.96
N ARG A 113 16.10 -8.01 -7.63
CA ARG A 113 17.44 -8.03 -7.02
C ARG A 113 17.60 -7.02 -5.88
N ALA A 114 16.92 -5.88 -5.93
CA ALA A 114 16.91 -4.92 -4.82
C ALA A 114 16.18 -5.50 -3.59
N TYR A 115 14.99 -6.09 -3.79
CA TYR A 115 14.28 -6.78 -2.71
C TYR A 115 15.10 -7.95 -2.13
N GLU A 116 15.76 -8.72 -2.99
CA GLU A 116 16.64 -9.80 -2.57
C GLU A 116 17.79 -9.32 -1.68
N ARG A 117 18.48 -8.21 -2.08
CA ARG A 117 19.56 -7.63 -1.27
C ARG A 117 19.05 -7.16 0.08
N VAL A 118 17.90 -6.47 0.10
CA VAL A 118 17.27 -6.02 1.36
C VAL A 118 17.01 -7.19 2.30
N LEU A 119 16.45 -8.30 1.80
CA LEU A 119 16.21 -9.50 2.61
C LEU A 119 17.52 -10.10 3.15
N LYS A 120 18.52 -10.27 2.28
CA LYS A 120 19.83 -10.84 2.67
C LYS A 120 20.55 -9.97 3.69
N ASP A 121 20.56 -8.66 3.51
CA ASP A 121 21.20 -7.70 4.43
C ASP A 121 20.46 -7.64 5.78
N ALA A 122 19.15 -7.88 5.80
CA ALA A 122 18.37 -8.05 7.02
C ALA A 122 18.55 -9.45 7.65
N GLY A 123 19.41 -10.31 7.07
CA GLY A 123 19.75 -11.63 7.56
C GLY A 123 18.78 -12.76 7.16
N VAL A 124 17.87 -12.51 6.21
CA VAL A 124 16.94 -13.52 5.67
C VAL A 124 17.62 -14.28 4.53
N SER A 125 17.72 -15.60 4.63
CA SER A 125 18.35 -16.46 3.62
C SER A 125 17.36 -17.34 2.85
N ASP A 126 16.17 -17.58 3.41
CA ASP A 126 15.11 -18.39 2.80
C ASP A 126 13.90 -17.50 2.49
N TYR A 127 13.61 -17.29 1.21
CA TYR A 127 12.54 -16.41 0.76
C TYR A 127 11.97 -16.85 -0.59
N ALA A 128 10.74 -16.42 -0.83
CA ALA A 128 10.06 -16.52 -2.12
C ALA A 128 9.32 -15.21 -2.43
N PHE A 129 9.34 -14.79 -3.69
CA PHE A 129 8.61 -13.63 -4.17
C PHE A 129 7.32 -14.06 -4.88
N ILE A 130 6.24 -13.32 -4.64
CA ILE A 130 4.94 -13.48 -5.31
C ILE A 130 4.41 -12.10 -5.62
N GLU A 131 3.79 -11.92 -6.78
CA GLU A 131 3.20 -10.64 -7.17
C GLU A 131 2.00 -10.27 -6.29
N SER A 132 1.98 -9.02 -5.82
CA SER A 132 0.99 -8.50 -4.86
C SER A 132 -0.45 -8.75 -5.27
N PRO A 133 -0.92 -8.52 -6.52
CA PRO A 133 -2.33 -8.72 -6.86
C PRO A 133 -2.81 -10.16 -6.71
N VAL A 134 -1.90 -11.14 -6.88
CA VAL A 134 -2.22 -12.55 -6.65
C VAL A 134 -2.43 -12.80 -5.16
N LEU A 135 -1.52 -12.28 -4.32
CA LEU A 135 -1.65 -12.38 -2.88
C LEU A 135 -2.89 -11.65 -2.38
N THR A 136 -3.16 -10.45 -2.90
CA THR A 136 -4.35 -9.66 -2.56
C THR A 136 -5.63 -10.44 -2.82
N ALA A 137 -5.77 -11.07 -3.99
CA ALA A 137 -6.94 -11.89 -4.32
C ALA A 137 -7.12 -13.07 -3.35
N ILE A 138 -6.01 -13.74 -2.97
CA ILE A 138 -6.02 -14.83 -2.00
C ILE A 138 -6.42 -14.30 -0.61
N GLY A 139 -5.88 -13.17 -0.19
CA GLY A 139 -6.15 -12.57 1.12
C GLY A 139 -7.58 -12.03 1.27
N LEU A 140 -8.18 -11.56 0.18
CA LEU A 140 -9.60 -11.22 0.12
C LEU A 140 -10.51 -12.46 0.05
N ASN A 141 -9.93 -13.67 0.05
CA ASN A 141 -10.65 -14.94 -0.10
C ASN A 141 -11.55 -14.96 -1.35
N VAL A 142 -11.07 -14.33 -2.43
CA VAL A 142 -11.81 -14.33 -3.70
C VAL A 142 -11.71 -15.71 -4.32
N SER A 143 -12.86 -16.27 -4.66
CA SER A 143 -12.90 -17.54 -5.39
C SER A 143 -12.33 -17.33 -6.79
N MET A 144 -11.13 -17.81 -7.03
CA MET A 144 -10.47 -17.76 -8.33
C MET A 144 -10.33 -19.17 -8.89
N THR A 145 -10.56 -19.30 -10.17
CA THR A 145 -10.20 -20.47 -10.96
C THR A 145 -9.50 -20.00 -12.23
N ASN A 146 -8.87 -20.91 -12.97
CA ASN A 146 -8.32 -20.54 -14.28
C ASN A 146 -9.41 -20.13 -15.28
N ALA A 147 -10.63 -20.60 -15.09
CA ALA A 147 -11.78 -20.28 -15.91
C ALA A 147 -12.57 -19.05 -15.40
N SER A 148 -12.37 -18.62 -14.15
CA SER A 148 -13.06 -17.44 -13.58
C SER A 148 -12.04 -16.59 -12.80
N PRO A 149 -11.34 -15.68 -13.48
CA PRO A 149 -10.35 -14.80 -12.87
C PRO A 149 -11.00 -13.72 -12.01
N ALA A 150 -10.24 -13.17 -11.07
CA ALA A 150 -10.59 -11.98 -10.30
C ALA A 150 -9.93 -10.74 -10.91
N PHE A 151 -10.58 -9.58 -10.76
CA PHE A 151 -9.99 -8.30 -11.13
C PHE A 151 -9.76 -7.46 -9.88
N ILE A 152 -8.50 -7.19 -9.61
CA ILE A 152 -8.03 -6.51 -8.40
C ILE A 152 -7.64 -5.07 -8.74
N VAL A 153 -8.04 -4.14 -7.91
CA VAL A 153 -7.56 -2.75 -7.86
C VAL A 153 -7.09 -2.48 -6.44
N ASP A 154 -5.79 -2.55 -6.23
CA ASP A 154 -5.15 -2.33 -4.93
C ASP A 154 -4.58 -0.92 -4.86
N ILE A 155 -5.23 -0.04 -4.08
CA ILE A 155 -4.87 1.38 -3.98
C ILE A 155 -4.04 1.58 -2.71
N GLY A 156 -2.73 1.47 -2.88
CA GLY A 156 -1.74 1.62 -1.82
C GLY A 156 -1.33 3.06 -1.52
N GLY A 157 -0.25 3.22 -0.77
CA GLY A 157 0.28 4.54 -0.42
C GLY A 157 1.00 5.23 -1.57
N GLY A 158 1.93 4.56 -2.26
CA GLY A 158 2.67 5.13 -3.40
C GLY A 158 2.04 4.77 -4.74
N THR A 159 1.47 3.58 -4.86
CA THR A 159 1.04 3.01 -6.14
C THR A 159 -0.38 2.45 -6.07
N THR A 160 -0.97 2.28 -7.25
CA THR A 160 -2.15 1.45 -7.46
C THR A 160 -1.78 0.29 -8.39
N GLU A 161 -2.10 -0.92 -7.98
CA GLU A 161 -1.93 -2.12 -8.77
C GLU A 161 -3.28 -2.57 -9.33
N ILE A 162 -3.36 -2.74 -10.64
CA ILE A 162 -4.59 -3.08 -11.35
C ILE A 162 -4.30 -4.33 -12.17
N ALA A 163 -4.95 -5.45 -11.84
CA ALA A 163 -4.66 -6.72 -12.49
C ALA A 163 -5.85 -7.67 -12.55
N ALA A 164 -5.97 -8.39 -13.66
CA ALA A 164 -6.75 -9.61 -13.75
C ALA A 164 -5.87 -10.80 -13.35
N VAL A 165 -6.30 -11.56 -12.35
CA VAL A 165 -5.54 -12.65 -11.75
C VAL A 165 -6.32 -13.96 -11.78
N SER A 166 -5.62 -15.07 -11.96
CA SER A 166 -6.14 -16.43 -11.88
C SER A 166 -5.27 -17.28 -10.94
N LEU A 167 -5.60 -18.55 -10.77
CA LEU A 167 -4.75 -19.50 -10.03
C LEU A 167 -3.38 -19.75 -10.68
N ASP A 168 -3.18 -19.37 -11.94
CA ASP A 168 -1.90 -19.51 -12.65
C ASP A 168 -1.07 -18.20 -12.64
N GLY A 169 -1.57 -17.16 -11.96
CA GLY A 169 -0.89 -15.86 -11.84
C GLY A 169 -1.63 -14.73 -12.55
N ILE A 170 -0.90 -13.69 -12.93
CA ILE A 170 -1.45 -12.49 -13.57
C ILE A 170 -1.70 -12.74 -15.06
N ILE A 171 -2.95 -12.50 -15.49
CA ILE A 171 -3.36 -12.54 -16.91
C ILE A 171 -2.94 -11.25 -17.60
N CYS A 172 -3.26 -10.11 -17.01
CA CYS A 172 -2.91 -8.78 -17.46
C CYS A 172 -2.92 -7.86 -16.24
N GLY A 173 -1.93 -6.99 -16.13
CA GLY A 173 -1.89 -6.05 -15.01
C GLY A 173 -0.89 -4.92 -15.25
N VAL A 174 -0.98 -3.92 -14.40
CA VAL A 174 -0.09 -2.76 -14.37
C VAL A 174 0.00 -2.21 -12.95
N THR A 175 1.18 -1.70 -12.62
CA THR A 175 1.40 -0.84 -11.44
C THR A 175 1.54 0.59 -11.93
N VAL A 176 0.80 1.52 -11.33
CA VAL A 176 0.88 2.96 -11.63
C VAL A 176 1.22 3.76 -10.37
N ASN A 177 2.00 4.82 -10.53
CA ASN A 177 2.45 5.69 -9.43
C ASN A 177 1.34 6.69 -9.05
N ILE A 178 0.20 6.17 -8.67
CA ILE A 178 -0.98 6.90 -8.19
C ILE A 178 -1.41 6.20 -6.91
N GLY A 179 -1.29 6.86 -5.76
CA GLY A 179 -1.63 6.30 -4.46
C GLY A 179 -1.90 7.39 -3.43
N GLY A 180 -1.96 7.04 -2.15
CA GLY A 180 -2.27 7.97 -1.06
C GLY A 180 -1.36 9.19 -1.01
N LEU A 181 -0.06 9.02 -1.28
CA LEU A 181 0.89 10.14 -1.34
C LEU A 181 0.58 11.12 -2.49
N THR A 182 0.01 10.61 -3.59
CA THR A 182 -0.48 11.46 -4.68
C THR A 182 -1.70 12.27 -4.22
N LEU A 183 -2.65 11.63 -3.54
CA LEU A 183 -3.82 12.30 -3.00
C LEU A 183 -3.44 13.35 -1.95
N ASP A 184 -2.52 13.04 -1.04
CA ASP A 184 -1.98 14.01 -0.06
C ASP A 184 -1.42 15.25 -0.76
N SER A 185 -0.63 15.06 -1.81
CA SER A 185 -0.05 16.16 -2.60
C SER A 185 -1.12 17.00 -3.31
N MET A 186 -2.17 16.34 -3.82
CA MET A 186 -3.31 17.02 -4.44
C MET A 186 -4.08 17.85 -3.40
N LEU A 187 -4.34 17.31 -2.21
CA LEU A 187 -5.00 18.01 -1.11
C LEU A 187 -4.18 19.21 -0.63
N MET A 188 -2.85 19.05 -0.45
CA MET A 188 -1.96 20.14 -0.09
C MET A 188 -1.99 21.29 -1.10
N THR A 189 -1.97 20.94 -2.39
CA THR A 189 -2.06 21.92 -3.49
C THR A 189 -3.42 22.61 -3.50
N HIS A 190 -4.49 21.85 -3.39
CA HIS A 190 -5.86 22.36 -3.37
C HIS A 190 -6.11 23.35 -2.22
N LEU A 191 -5.66 23.00 -1.00
CA LEU A 191 -5.81 23.89 0.16
C LEU A 191 -4.97 25.17 0.01
N LYS A 192 -3.77 25.04 -0.54
CA LYS A 192 -2.91 26.19 -0.82
C LYS A 192 -3.56 27.15 -1.83
N GLU A 193 -4.14 26.63 -2.91
CA GLU A 193 -4.71 27.44 -3.99
C GLU A 193 -6.07 28.03 -3.61
N LYS A 194 -6.97 27.22 -3.07
CA LYS A 194 -8.35 27.62 -2.79
C LYS A 194 -8.49 28.38 -1.47
N PHE A 195 -7.75 27.98 -0.43
CA PHE A 195 -7.90 28.55 0.91
C PHE A 195 -6.71 29.37 1.37
N GLN A 196 -5.67 29.52 0.53
CA GLN A 196 -4.42 30.21 0.87
C GLN A 196 -3.79 29.66 2.17
N LEU A 197 -4.00 28.36 2.44
CA LEU A 197 -3.52 27.66 3.63
C LEU A 197 -2.48 26.60 3.24
N LYS A 198 -1.24 26.78 3.71
CA LYS A 198 -0.18 25.78 3.54
C LYS A 198 -0.25 24.78 4.67
N ILE A 199 -0.36 23.48 4.32
CA ILE A 199 -0.36 22.36 5.27
C ILE A 199 0.79 21.41 5.00
N GLY A 200 1.13 20.56 5.98
CA GLY A 200 2.09 19.47 5.83
C GLY A 200 1.42 18.14 5.51
N SER A 201 2.24 17.13 5.17
CA SER A 201 1.77 15.78 4.78
C SER A 201 0.94 15.09 5.87
N LEU A 202 1.32 15.22 7.15
CA LEU A 202 0.53 14.67 8.26
C LEU A 202 -0.88 15.27 8.33
N THR A 203 -1.01 16.57 8.04
CA THR A 203 -2.31 17.24 8.00
C THR A 203 -3.12 16.77 6.80
N ALA A 204 -2.47 16.58 5.63
CA ALA A 204 -3.12 16.02 4.44
C ALA A 204 -3.64 14.60 4.69
N GLU A 205 -2.84 13.73 5.31
CA GLU A 205 -3.26 12.39 5.72
C GLU A 205 -4.44 12.43 6.69
N ASN A 206 -4.44 13.35 7.66
CA ASN A 206 -5.57 13.53 8.58
C ASN A 206 -6.85 14.00 7.85
N ILE A 207 -6.73 14.88 6.86
CA ILE A 207 -7.85 15.30 6.01
C ILE A 207 -8.40 14.11 5.23
N MET A 208 -7.51 13.31 4.65
CA MET A 208 -7.89 12.10 3.90
C MET A 208 -8.73 11.15 4.76
N HIS A 209 -8.35 10.94 6.02
CA HIS A 209 -9.07 10.06 6.94
C HIS A 209 -10.30 10.70 7.59
N GLY A 210 -10.35 12.05 7.68
CA GLY A 210 -11.35 12.76 8.46
C GLY A 210 -12.55 13.27 7.66
N VAL A 211 -12.34 13.71 6.40
CA VAL A 211 -13.40 14.36 5.61
C VAL A 211 -13.44 13.92 4.15
N CYS A 212 -12.50 13.11 3.65
CA CYS A 212 -12.58 12.64 2.27
C CYS A 212 -13.70 11.62 2.11
N SER A 213 -14.72 12.00 1.35
CA SER A 213 -15.88 11.20 1.03
C SER A 213 -16.31 11.48 -0.41
N LEU A 214 -16.67 10.43 -1.16
CA LEU A 214 -17.23 10.53 -2.51
C LEU A 214 -18.76 10.65 -2.50
N ILE A 215 -19.37 10.68 -1.30
CA ILE A 215 -20.81 10.84 -1.14
C ILE A 215 -21.19 12.30 -1.40
N GLU A 216 -22.00 12.53 -2.43
CA GLU A 216 -22.54 13.87 -2.69
C GLU A 216 -23.49 14.30 -1.56
N GLY A 217 -23.25 15.49 -1.03
CA GLY A 217 -24.05 16.03 0.08
C GLY A 217 -23.56 15.62 1.48
N ASP A 218 -22.39 14.93 1.58
CA ASP A 218 -21.75 14.69 2.86
C ASP A 218 -21.43 16.01 3.56
N THR A 219 -21.85 16.14 4.82
CA THR A 219 -21.69 17.36 5.64
C THR A 219 -20.56 17.23 6.67
N THR A 220 -19.81 16.14 6.64
CA THR A 220 -18.65 15.92 7.51
C THR A 220 -17.67 17.07 7.36
N SER A 221 -17.17 17.58 8.47
CA SER A 221 -16.22 18.69 8.49
C SER A 221 -15.22 18.56 9.64
N MET A 222 -14.05 19.17 9.47
CA MET A 222 -13.01 19.25 10.49
C MET A 222 -12.29 20.58 10.49
N VAL A 223 -11.74 20.97 11.62
CA VAL A 223 -10.83 22.14 11.69
C VAL A 223 -9.44 21.71 11.23
N VAL A 224 -8.93 22.40 10.23
CA VAL A 224 -7.60 22.17 9.66
C VAL A 224 -6.69 23.34 10.02
N HIS A 225 -5.55 23.05 10.64
CA HIS A 225 -4.52 24.02 11.00
C HIS A 225 -3.40 24.03 9.97
N GLY A 226 -2.89 25.21 9.66
CA GLY A 226 -1.79 25.39 8.71
C GLY A 226 -1.12 26.74 8.86
N GLN A 227 -0.43 27.19 7.81
CA GLN A 227 0.20 28.47 7.71
C GLN A 227 -0.50 29.30 6.63
N SER A 228 -0.99 30.48 6.97
CA SER A 228 -1.54 31.44 6.03
C SER A 228 -0.50 31.85 4.99
N MET A 229 -0.82 31.72 3.71
CA MET A 229 0.07 32.15 2.62
C MET A 229 0.20 33.69 2.54
N ALA A 230 -0.83 34.41 2.98
CA ALA A 230 -0.84 35.87 2.95
C ALA A 230 0.01 36.51 4.06
N THR A 231 0.00 35.90 5.26
CA THR A 231 0.63 36.50 6.45
C THR A 231 1.85 35.75 6.97
N GLY A 232 2.03 34.47 6.53
CA GLY A 232 3.05 33.57 7.06
C GLY A 232 2.77 33.09 8.49
N ARG A 233 1.66 33.49 9.11
CA ARG A 233 1.31 33.13 10.50
C ARG A 233 0.47 31.85 10.55
N PRO A 234 0.44 31.15 11.72
CA PRO A 234 -0.50 30.08 11.94
C PRO A 234 -1.94 30.54 11.69
N ASP A 235 -2.72 29.70 11.03
CA ASP A 235 -4.11 29.93 10.70
C ASP A 235 -4.91 28.62 10.70
N SER A 236 -6.24 28.69 10.63
CA SER A 236 -7.09 27.51 10.57
C SER A 236 -8.35 27.78 9.78
N ILE A 237 -8.87 26.73 9.13
CA ILE A 237 -10.15 26.74 8.40
C ILE A 237 -11.03 25.60 8.87
N LEU A 238 -12.34 25.79 8.73
CA LEU A 238 -13.30 24.69 8.80
C LEU A 238 -13.41 24.11 7.38
N LEU A 239 -12.90 22.89 7.20
CA LEU A 239 -12.89 22.17 5.93
C LEU A 239 -13.99 21.13 5.93
N SER A 240 -14.82 21.11 4.88
CA SER A 240 -15.91 20.12 4.72
C SER A 240 -15.57 19.09 3.63
N ALA A 241 -16.27 17.95 3.66
CA ALA A 241 -16.21 16.92 2.63
C ALA A 241 -16.47 17.50 1.22
N ARG A 242 -17.38 18.46 1.12
CA ARG A 242 -17.68 19.17 -0.15
C ARG A 242 -16.48 19.93 -0.69
N ASP A 243 -15.64 20.48 0.19
CA ASP A 243 -14.48 21.27 -0.23
C ASP A 243 -13.39 20.44 -0.89
N VAL A 244 -13.29 19.16 -0.55
CA VAL A 244 -12.28 18.22 -1.06
C VAL A 244 -12.85 17.20 -2.05
N LEU A 245 -14.13 17.23 -2.34
CA LEU A 245 -14.79 16.28 -3.25
C LEU A 245 -14.21 16.33 -4.68
N GLU A 246 -13.94 17.54 -5.20
CA GLU A 246 -13.41 17.69 -6.56
C GLU A 246 -12.00 17.04 -6.71
N PRO A 247 -10.98 17.38 -5.91
CA PRO A 247 -9.69 16.71 -6.02
C PRO A 247 -9.79 15.19 -5.78
N LEU A 248 -10.70 14.74 -4.92
CA LEU A 248 -10.93 13.32 -4.68
C LEU A 248 -11.51 12.61 -5.92
N LYS A 249 -12.51 13.20 -6.59
CA LYS A 249 -13.04 12.66 -7.86
C LYS A 249 -11.96 12.61 -8.94
N ILE A 250 -11.19 13.67 -9.12
CA ILE A 250 -10.06 13.70 -10.08
C ILE A 250 -9.05 12.58 -9.81
N PHE A 251 -8.76 12.32 -8.54
CA PHE A 251 -7.86 11.24 -8.14
C PHE A 251 -8.41 9.85 -8.55
N PHE A 252 -9.65 9.54 -8.19
CA PHE A 252 -10.25 8.24 -8.53
C PHE A 252 -10.52 8.08 -10.02
N ASP A 253 -10.89 9.13 -10.74
CA ASP A 253 -11.09 9.09 -12.20
C ASP A 253 -9.82 8.69 -12.94
N LYS A 254 -8.64 9.12 -12.49
CA LYS A 254 -7.36 8.67 -13.06
C LYS A 254 -7.17 7.16 -12.87
N ILE A 255 -7.50 6.63 -11.70
CA ILE A 255 -7.41 5.18 -11.43
C ILE A 255 -8.43 4.42 -12.30
N PHE A 256 -9.65 4.94 -12.45
CA PHE A 256 -10.69 4.30 -13.27
C PHE A 256 -10.35 4.32 -14.76
N GLN A 257 -9.69 5.37 -15.25
CA GLN A 257 -9.16 5.40 -16.63
C GLN A 257 -8.15 4.26 -16.86
N VAL A 258 -7.18 4.07 -15.95
CA VAL A 258 -6.22 2.98 -16.06
C VAL A 258 -6.93 1.62 -15.93
N THR A 259 -7.90 1.50 -15.02
CA THR A 259 -8.74 0.30 -14.86
C THR A 259 -9.42 -0.07 -16.19
N SER A 260 -10.03 0.91 -16.87
CA SER A 260 -10.62 0.72 -18.20
C SER A 260 -9.61 0.25 -19.24
N MET A 261 -8.40 0.81 -19.23
CA MET A 261 -7.34 0.41 -20.16
C MET A 261 -6.87 -1.03 -19.95
N VAL A 262 -6.81 -1.50 -18.71
CA VAL A 262 -6.47 -2.90 -18.39
C VAL A 262 -7.60 -3.83 -18.80
N LEU A 263 -8.86 -3.48 -18.46
CA LEU A 263 -10.05 -4.25 -18.87
C LEU A 263 -10.13 -4.42 -20.38
N ALA A 264 -9.82 -3.38 -21.17
CA ALA A 264 -9.85 -3.41 -22.63
C ALA A 264 -8.81 -4.35 -23.27
N LYS A 265 -7.77 -4.75 -22.52
CA LYS A 265 -6.75 -5.70 -23.00
C LYS A 265 -7.09 -7.16 -22.73
N LEU A 266 -8.15 -7.42 -21.97
CA LEU A 266 -8.52 -8.77 -21.57
C LEU A 266 -9.25 -9.51 -22.69
N PRO A 267 -9.12 -10.84 -22.76
CA PRO A 267 -9.97 -11.67 -23.60
C PRO A 267 -11.46 -11.47 -23.28
N ALA A 268 -12.32 -11.65 -24.28
CA ALA A 268 -13.76 -11.40 -24.15
C ALA A 268 -14.43 -12.22 -23.03
N GLU A 269 -14.04 -13.49 -22.89
CA GLU A 269 -14.55 -14.40 -21.86
C GLU A 269 -14.17 -13.92 -20.46
N VAL A 270 -12.91 -13.51 -20.27
CA VAL A 270 -12.40 -12.96 -19.02
C VAL A 270 -13.13 -11.66 -18.66
N SER A 271 -13.34 -10.78 -19.64
CA SER A 271 -14.06 -9.52 -19.44
C SER A 271 -15.54 -9.77 -19.04
N ALA A 272 -16.18 -10.79 -19.64
CA ALA A 272 -17.56 -11.17 -19.30
C ALA A 272 -17.66 -11.67 -17.84
N ASP A 273 -16.70 -12.48 -17.39
CA ASP A 273 -16.66 -12.97 -16.01
C ASP A 273 -16.43 -11.83 -15.01
N ILE A 274 -15.50 -10.91 -15.30
CA ILE A 274 -15.23 -9.75 -14.45
C ILE A 274 -16.46 -8.83 -14.37
N ARG A 275 -17.17 -8.63 -15.49
CA ARG A 275 -18.40 -7.84 -15.49
C ARG A 275 -19.48 -8.44 -14.58
N ARG A 276 -19.56 -9.76 -14.52
CA ARG A 276 -20.51 -10.49 -13.65
C ARG A 276 -20.09 -10.45 -12.19
N ASN A 277 -18.80 -10.68 -11.92
CA ASN A 277 -18.27 -10.80 -10.56
C ASN A 277 -17.94 -9.44 -9.92
N GLY A 278 -17.72 -8.41 -10.73
CA GLY A 278 -17.28 -7.08 -10.31
C GLY A 278 -15.76 -6.99 -10.11
N VAL A 279 -15.34 -5.81 -9.67
CA VAL A 279 -13.96 -5.46 -9.37
C VAL A 279 -13.75 -5.53 -7.86
N TYR A 280 -12.63 -6.06 -7.43
CA TYR A 280 -12.26 -6.18 -6.02
C TYR A 280 -11.26 -5.09 -5.66
N PHE A 281 -11.65 -4.21 -4.75
CA PHE A 281 -10.82 -3.12 -4.26
C PHE A 281 -10.08 -3.51 -2.99
N SER A 282 -8.80 -3.16 -2.93
CA SER A 282 -7.88 -3.37 -1.81
C SER A 282 -7.05 -2.11 -1.55
N GLY A 283 -6.21 -2.18 -0.51
CA GLY A 283 -5.38 -1.07 -0.07
C GLY A 283 -6.13 -0.08 0.83
N GLY A 284 -5.39 0.83 1.44
CA GLY A 284 -5.95 1.76 2.44
C GLY A 284 -7.01 2.70 1.88
N LEU A 285 -6.83 3.17 0.65
CA LEU A 285 -7.76 4.10 0.00
C LEU A 285 -9.04 3.45 -0.52
N SER A 286 -9.11 2.13 -0.57
CA SER A 286 -10.37 1.44 -0.90
C SER A 286 -11.47 1.68 0.13
N LYS A 287 -11.10 2.17 1.33
CA LYS A 287 -12.03 2.46 2.43
C LYS A 287 -12.63 3.88 2.38
N ILE A 288 -12.31 4.68 1.38
CA ILE A 288 -12.93 6.00 1.19
C ILE A 288 -14.45 5.82 1.02
N GLU A 289 -15.21 6.52 1.84
CA GLU A 289 -16.67 6.44 1.81
C GLU A 289 -17.24 6.87 0.45
N GLY A 290 -18.24 6.11 -0.03
CA GLY A 290 -18.87 6.35 -1.32
C GLY A 290 -18.12 5.80 -2.53
N LEU A 291 -16.92 5.16 -2.37
CA LEU A 291 -16.14 4.63 -3.47
C LEU A 291 -16.92 3.59 -4.29
N GLU A 292 -17.63 2.66 -3.63
CA GLU A 292 -18.41 1.62 -4.31
C GLU A 292 -19.45 2.21 -5.26
N GLU A 293 -20.20 3.19 -4.77
CA GLU A 293 -21.25 3.85 -5.53
C GLU A 293 -20.67 4.71 -6.66
N TYR A 294 -19.62 5.48 -6.36
CA TYR A 294 -18.95 6.32 -7.36
C TYR A 294 -18.35 5.47 -8.49
N PHE A 295 -17.71 4.35 -8.16
CA PHE A 295 -17.21 3.41 -9.16
C PHE A 295 -18.34 2.82 -10.00
N ARG A 296 -19.44 2.41 -9.35
CA ARG A 296 -20.62 1.86 -10.05
C ARG A 296 -21.22 2.88 -11.02
N GLN A 297 -21.33 4.13 -10.63
CA GLN A 297 -21.87 5.21 -11.49
C GLN A 297 -20.94 5.50 -12.67
N THR A 298 -19.62 5.55 -12.42
CA THR A 298 -18.63 5.92 -13.45
C THR A 298 -18.32 4.78 -14.40
N MET A 299 -18.18 3.55 -13.91
CA MET A 299 -17.72 2.39 -14.66
C MET A 299 -18.84 1.45 -15.08
N GLY A 300 -20.05 1.59 -14.54
CA GLY A 300 -21.17 0.69 -14.79
C GLY A 300 -20.91 -0.74 -14.30
N MET A 301 -20.02 -0.92 -13.32
CA MET A 301 -19.60 -2.21 -12.79
C MET A 301 -19.72 -2.21 -11.26
N ARG A 302 -19.86 -3.42 -10.69
CA ARG A 302 -19.87 -3.60 -9.24
C ARG A 302 -18.45 -3.47 -8.68
N ALA A 303 -18.30 -2.71 -7.58
CA ALA A 303 -17.14 -2.76 -6.69
C ALA A 303 -17.41 -3.73 -5.53
N ASN A 304 -16.39 -4.46 -5.11
CA ASN A 304 -16.40 -5.31 -3.93
C ASN A 304 -15.30 -4.82 -3.00
N ILE A 305 -15.67 -4.35 -1.80
CA ILE A 305 -14.74 -3.82 -0.80
C ILE A 305 -14.92 -4.64 0.49
N PHE A 306 -13.82 -5.10 1.08
CA PHE A 306 -13.82 -5.94 2.26
C PHE A 306 -13.22 -5.22 3.46
N ALA A 307 -13.60 -5.64 4.67
CA ALA A 307 -13.11 -5.05 5.92
C ALA A 307 -11.57 -5.07 6.01
N ASP A 308 -10.95 -6.17 5.58
CA ASP A 308 -9.50 -6.41 5.69
C ASP A 308 -8.72 -5.96 4.44
N ALA A 309 -9.34 -5.15 3.57
CA ALA A 309 -8.73 -4.69 2.32
C ALA A 309 -7.32 -4.08 2.51
N GLN A 310 -7.08 -3.38 3.61
CA GLN A 310 -5.79 -2.73 3.89
C GLN A 310 -4.63 -3.71 4.12
N VAL A 311 -4.91 -4.91 4.57
CA VAL A 311 -3.92 -5.95 4.89
C VAL A 311 -4.08 -7.20 4.03
N ALA A 312 -4.91 -7.13 2.98
CA ALA A 312 -5.25 -8.27 2.15
C ALA A 312 -4.01 -8.95 1.56
N THR A 313 -3.06 -8.19 1.06
CA THR A 313 -1.81 -8.70 0.46
C THR A 313 -1.02 -9.57 1.44
N VAL A 314 -0.79 -9.09 2.66
CA VAL A 314 -0.04 -9.85 3.65
C VAL A 314 -0.84 -11.03 4.21
N LEU A 315 -2.16 -10.94 4.29
CA LEU A 315 -3.02 -12.08 4.64
C LEU A 315 -2.92 -13.18 3.59
N GLY A 316 -2.98 -12.82 2.31
CA GLY A 316 -2.78 -13.79 1.22
C GLY A 316 -1.39 -14.41 1.24
N GLY A 317 -0.37 -13.62 1.53
CA GLY A 317 0.99 -14.11 1.78
C GLY A 317 1.03 -15.14 2.91
N GLY A 318 0.28 -14.93 3.99
CA GLY A 318 0.12 -15.87 5.09
C GLY A 318 -0.50 -17.20 4.64
N VAL A 319 -1.60 -17.16 3.90
CA VAL A 319 -2.25 -18.34 3.33
C VAL A 319 -1.28 -19.14 2.45
N VAL A 320 -0.51 -18.45 1.60
CA VAL A 320 0.49 -19.10 0.74
C VAL A 320 1.64 -19.66 1.57
N ALA A 321 2.09 -18.97 2.61
CA ALA A 321 3.15 -19.44 3.51
C ALA A 321 2.77 -20.75 4.22
N GLU A 322 1.48 -20.95 4.48
CA GLU A 322 0.95 -22.16 5.10
C GLU A 322 0.77 -23.33 4.10
N ASN A 323 0.75 -23.05 2.79
CA ASN A 323 0.49 -24.02 1.74
C ASN A 323 1.68 -24.20 0.78
N LYS A 324 2.50 -25.24 1.01
CA LYS A 324 3.70 -25.52 0.20
C LYS A 324 3.43 -25.74 -1.29
N GLN A 325 2.27 -26.33 -1.63
CA GLN A 325 1.93 -26.58 -3.04
C GLN A 325 1.59 -25.26 -3.73
N LEU A 326 0.81 -24.40 -3.07
CA LEU A 326 0.46 -23.09 -3.55
C LEU A 326 1.71 -22.20 -3.67
N LEU A 327 2.58 -22.20 -2.67
CA LEU A 327 3.86 -21.48 -2.71
C LEU A 327 4.73 -21.93 -3.90
N LYS A 328 4.85 -23.24 -4.13
CA LYS A 328 5.63 -23.77 -5.27
C LYS A 328 5.03 -23.32 -6.61
N LYS A 329 3.71 -23.25 -6.71
CA LYS A 329 3.00 -22.86 -7.93
C LYS A 329 3.15 -21.36 -8.22
N LEU A 330 3.01 -20.50 -7.21
CA LEU A 330 2.89 -19.05 -7.38
C LEU A 330 4.21 -18.30 -7.30
N ARG A 331 5.26 -18.89 -6.72
CA ARG A 331 6.54 -18.20 -6.58
C ARG A 331 7.13 -17.80 -7.94
N ILE A 332 7.62 -16.58 -8.03
CA ILE A 332 8.45 -16.16 -9.14
C ILE A 332 9.71 -17.00 -9.13
N ASN A 333 10.02 -17.67 -10.24
CA ASN A 333 11.25 -18.48 -10.34
C ASN A 333 12.46 -17.55 -10.14
N LYS A 334 13.41 -18.01 -9.31
CA LYS A 334 14.66 -17.25 -9.10
C LYS A 334 15.35 -17.01 -10.44
N ILE A 335 15.79 -15.78 -10.64
CA ILE A 335 16.56 -15.32 -11.80
C ILE A 335 17.98 -15.86 -11.72
#